data_f828df85d4191a8bc768a573a0307f93
#
_entry.id   f828df85d4191a8bc768a573a0307f93
#
_cell.length_a   1.000
_cell.length_b   1.000
_cell.length_c   1.000
_cell.angle_alpha   90.00
_cell.angle_beta   90.00
_cell.angle_gamma   90.00
#
_symmetry.space_group_name_H-M   'P 1'
#
loop_
_entity.id
_entity.type
_entity.pdbx_description
1 polymer ?
#
loop_
_entity_poly.entity_id
_entity_poly.type
_entity_poly.pdbx_seq_one_letter_code
_entity_poly.pdbx_strand_id
1 'polypeptide(L)'
;ALPIYEFKAKILNQAICLHLTGHASQAEILRAMAEKVRSGDSENVEAAAAQFYFPVLFGEGFTRGEDNGINAGLNYGYAVLRGCIARYLAVYGFLPSLGLHHRSTLNAFNLADDLIEPFRPVVDLLAACSITEDEELSSPQKRLLFNCLNLDILSGKQHHSVSYAIERLVQSLSR
;
A
#
# COMPACT_ATOMS: atom_id res chain seq x y z
N ALA A 1 10.10 4.15 -16.09
CA ALA A 1 8.80 3.47 -16.29
C ALA A 1 8.21 2.92 -14.98
N LEU A 2 9.01 2.27 -14.10
CA LEU A 2 8.55 1.69 -12.82
C LEU A 2 7.78 2.67 -11.92
N PRO A 3 8.28 3.88 -11.59
CA PRO A 3 7.58 4.79 -10.66
C PRO A 3 6.15 5.14 -11.07
N ILE A 4 5.88 5.29 -12.38
CA ILE A 4 4.53 5.60 -12.87
C ILE A 4 3.56 4.45 -12.58
N TYR A 5 4.03 3.21 -12.79
CA TYR A 5 3.20 2.03 -12.57
C TYR A 5 2.87 1.85 -11.09
N GLU A 6 3.81 2.17 -10.19
CA GLU A 6 3.62 2.06 -8.75
C GLU A 6 2.58 3.05 -8.22
N PHE A 7 2.69 4.34 -8.55
CA PHE A 7 1.74 5.37 -8.12
C PHE A 7 0.36 5.15 -8.73
N LYS A 8 0.29 4.86 -10.03
CA LYS A 8 -0.98 4.55 -10.68
C LYS A 8 -1.64 3.30 -10.09
N ALA A 9 -0.87 2.23 -9.85
CA ALA A 9 -1.36 1.01 -9.25
C ALA A 9 -1.85 1.24 -7.80
N LYS A 10 -1.12 2.03 -7.00
CA LYS A 10 -1.55 2.42 -5.66
C LYS A 10 -2.92 3.09 -5.69
N ILE A 11 -3.10 4.14 -6.51
CA ILE A 11 -4.36 4.89 -6.59
C ILE A 11 -5.51 4.00 -7.09
N LEU A 12 -5.26 3.12 -8.07
CA LEU A 12 -6.26 2.17 -8.55
C LEU A 12 -6.66 1.17 -7.44
N ASN A 13 -5.70 0.69 -6.66
CA ASN A 13 -5.98 -0.22 -5.55
C ASN A 13 -6.70 0.50 -4.39
N GLN A 14 -6.41 1.78 -4.14
CA GLN A 14 -7.20 2.62 -3.24
C GLN A 14 -8.65 2.77 -3.73
N ALA A 15 -8.87 2.94 -5.02
CA ALA A 15 -10.22 2.97 -5.59
C ALA A 15 -10.96 1.64 -5.39
N ILE A 16 -10.27 0.50 -5.55
CA ILE A 16 -10.84 -0.82 -5.27
C ILE A 16 -11.20 -0.93 -3.77
N CYS A 17 -10.32 -0.48 -2.87
CA CYS A 17 -10.58 -0.47 -1.43
C CYS A 17 -11.84 0.35 -1.09
N LEU A 18 -11.99 1.56 -1.63
CA LEU A 18 -13.20 2.38 -1.45
C LEU A 18 -14.45 1.69 -2.01
N HIS A 19 -14.34 1.05 -3.17
CA HIS A 19 -15.47 0.32 -3.74
C HIS A 19 -15.93 -0.82 -2.84
N LEU A 20 -14.99 -1.61 -2.30
CA LEU A 20 -15.26 -2.74 -1.40
C LEU A 20 -15.82 -2.31 -0.04
N THR A 21 -15.52 -1.08 0.39
CA THR A 21 -16.04 -0.49 1.64
C THR A 21 -17.33 0.34 1.44
N GLY A 22 -17.97 0.25 0.27
CA GLY A 22 -19.27 0.88 0.00
C GLY A 22 -19.19 2.32 -0.56
N HIS A 23 -18.02 2.84 -0.88
CA HIS A 23 -17.78 4.20 -1.38
C HIS A 23 -17.60 4.22 -2.90
N ALA A 24 -18.54 3.64 -3.64
CA ALA A 24 -18.41 3.45 -5.09
C ALA A 24 -18.22 4.75 -5.88
N SER A 25 -18.93 5.83 -5.52
CA SER A 25 -18.81 7.12 -6.20
C SER A 25 -17.42 7.75 -6.01
N GLN A 26 -16.86 7.65 -4.81
CA GLN A 26 -15.53 8.14 -4.50
C GLN A 26 -14.43 7.27 -5.15
N ALA A 27 -14.68 5.98 -5.32
CA ALA A 27 -13.79 5.09 -6.07
C ALA A 27 -13.62 5.55 -7.53
N GLU A 28 -14.69 6.02 -8.20
CA GLU A 28 -14.60 6.55 -9.57
C GLU A 28 -13.75 7.84 -9.65
N ILE A 29 -13.81 8.68 -8.62
CA ILE A 29 -12.94 9.87 -8.53
C ILE A 29 -11.46 9.46 -8.50
N LEU A 30 -11.11 8.48 -7.66
CA LEU A 30 -9.73 7.97 -7.60
C LEU A 30 -9.29 7.33 -8.93
N ARG A 31 -10.18 6.61 -9.62
CA ARG A 31 -9.87 6.06 -10.95
C ARG A 31 -9.54 7.18 -11.95
N ALA A 32 -10.33 8.25 -11.95
CA ALA A 32 -10.07 9.42 -12.79
C ALA A 32 -8.75 10.13 -12.42
N MET A 33 -8.38 10.17 -11.14
CA MET A 33 -7.08 10.69 -10.70
C MET A 33 -5.93 9.81 -11.18
N ALA A 34 -6.06 8.48 -11.12
CA ALA A 34 -5.03 7.55 -11.57
C ALA A 34 -4.67 7.73 -13.06
N GLU A 35 -5.63 8.15 -13.91
CA GLU A 35 -5.37 8.43 -15.34
C GLU A 35 -4.55 9.72 -15.55
N LYS A 36 -4.47 10.61 -14.55
CA LYS A 36 -3.67 11.84 -14.61
C LYS A 36 -2.23 11.66 -14.17
N VAL A 37 -1.88 10.51 -13.57
CA VAL A 37 -0.51 10.25 -13.11
C VAL A 37 0.47 10.29 -14.30
N ARG A 38 1.47 11.17 -14.20
CA ARG A 38 2.55 11.34 -15.19
C ARG A 38 3.88 10.84 -14.61
N SER A 39 4.89 10.74 -15.47
CA SER A 39 6.23 10.33 -15.04
C SER A 39 6.77 11.26 -13.94
N GLY A 40 7.14 10.67 -12.79
CA GLY A 40 7.67 11.40 -11.63
C GLY A 40 6.62 12.13 -10.80
N ASP A 41 5.32 11.90 -11.07
CA ASP A 41 4.18 12.53 -10.36
C ASP A 41 4.32 14.05 -10.20
N SER A 42 4.72 14.73 -11.29
CA SER A 42 5.03 16.17 -11.30
C SER A 42 3.87 17.06 -10.83
N GLU A 43 2.66 16.54 -10.80
CA GLU A 43 1.43 17.24 -10.35
C GLU A 43 1.02 16.83 -8.92
N ASN A 44 1.84 16.04 -8.20
CA ASN A 44 1.52 15.50 -6.87
C ASN A 44 0.15 14.80 -6.79
N VAL A 45 -0.22 14.08 -7.83
CA VAL A 45 -1.51 13.38 -7.92
C VAL A 45 -1.61 12.31 -6.82
N GLU A 46 -0.49 11.65 -6.47
CA GLU A 46 -0.45 10.69 -5.39
C GLU A 46 -0.82 11.30 -4.04
N ALA A 47 -0.24 12.46 -3.71
CA ALA A 47 -0.55 13.17 -2.46
C ALA A 47 -2.00 13.62 -2.42
N ALA A 48 -2.52 14.18 -3.52
CA ALA A 48 -3.92 14.57 -3.62
C ALA A 48 -4.87 13.36 -3.50
N ALA A 49 -4.53 12.23 -4.11
CA ALA A 49 -5.30 10.99 -3.97
C ALA A 49 -5.32 10.50 -2.53
N ALA A 50 -4.18 10.53 -1.82
CA ALA A 50 -4.10 10.12 -0.42
C ALA A 50 -4.90 11.06 0.50
N GLN A 51 -4.84 12.38 0.28
CA GLN A 51 -5.64 13.36 1.02
C GLN A 51 -7.15 13.16 0.84
N PHE A 52 -7.57 12.72 -0.33
CA PHE A 52 -8.97 12.38 -0.60
C PHE A 52 -9.35 11.01 -0.02
N TYR A 53 -8.50 10.01 -0.18
CA TYR A 53 -8.76 8.61 0.15
C TYR A 53 -8.95 8.34 1.64
N PHE A 54 -8.03 8.80 2.48
CA PHE A 54 -8.02 8.45 3.90
C PHE A 54 -9.25 8.99 4.67
N PRO A 55 -9.68 10.24 4.49
CA PRO A 55 -10.90 10.73 5.14
C PRO A 55 -12.18 10.01 4.67
N VAL A 56 -12.25 9.57 3.42
CA VAL A 56 -13.36 8.78 2.92
C VAL A 56 -13.39 7.40 3.56
N LEU A 57 -12.22 6.76 3.71
CA LEU A 57 -12.11 5.39 4.23
C LEU A 57 -12.31 5.31 5.75
N PHE A 58 -11.74 6.26 6.50
CA PHE A 58 -11.67 6.22 7.96
C PHE A 58 -12.47 7.31 8.69
N GLY A 59 -13.08 8.26 7.96
CA GLY A 59 -13.83 9.38 8.50
C GLY A 59 -13.14 10.73 8.30
N GLU A 60 -13.94 11.81 8.26
CA GLU A 60 -13.48 13.17 7.90
C GLU A 60 -12.38 13.72 8.83
N GLY A 61 -12.29 13.25 10.06
CA GLY A 61 -11.27 13.68 11.04
C GLY A 61 -9.96 12.90 10.96
N PHE A 62 -9.91 11.81 10.17
CA PHE A 62 -8.75 10.93 10.16
C PHE A 62 -7.49 11.59 9.59
N THR A 63 -6.41 11.54 10.35
CA THR A 63 -5.08 12.04 9.96
C THR A 63 -4.02 10.94 10.11
N ARG A 64 -3.24 10.71 9.04
CA ARG A 64 -2.06 9.82 9.11
C ARG A 64 -0.99 10.46 9.99
N GLY A 65 -0.57 9.79 11.03
CA GLY A 65 0.45 10.27 11.98
C GLY A 65 -0.07 10.55 13.38
N GLU A 66 -1.39 10.56 13.59
CA GLU A 66 -1.97 10.57 14.91
C GLU A 66 -1.75 9.23 15.64
N ASP A 67 -1.65 9.30 16.96
CA ASP A 67 -1.52 8.11 17.80
C ASP A 67 -2.91 7.55 18.12
N ASN A 68 -3.39 6.65 17.25
CA ASN A 68 -4.66 5.95 17.39
C ASN A 68 -4.58 4.50 16.89
N GLY A 69 -5.60 3.71 17.20
CA GLY A 69 -5.66 2.29 16.87
C GLY A 69 -5.56 2.01 15.37
N ILE A 70 -6.23 2.81 14.53
CA ILE A 70 -6.18 2.65 13.06
C ILE A 70 -4.75 2.88 12.57
N ASN A 71 -4.11 3.97 12.96
CA ASN A 71 -2.72 4.25 12.56
C ASN A 71 -1.73 3.20 13.08
N ALA A 72 -1.94 2.68 14.29
CA ALA A 72 -1.15 1.56 14.82
C ALA A 72 -1.31 0.31 13.94
N GLY A 73 -2.53 -0.01 13.53
CA GLY A 73 -2.83 -1.12 12.60
C GLY A 73 -2.20 -0.94 11.23
N LEU A 74 -2.35 0.23 10.63
CA LEU A 74 -1.73 0.57 9.34
C LEU A 74 -0.20 0.44 9.40
N ASN A 75 0.42 1.00 10.44
CA ASN A 75 1.87 0.93 10.63
C ASN A 75 2.35 -0.52 10.79
N TYR A 76 1.61 -1.33 11.56
CA TYR A 76 1.92 -2.75 11.74
C TYR A 76 1.83 -3.53 10.41
N GLY A 77 0.71 -3.40 9.69
CA GLY A 77 0.51 -4.09 8.41
C GLY A 77 1.51 -3.65 7.34
N TYR A 78 1.84 -2.37 7.26
CA TYR A 78 2.88 -1.88 6.35
C TYR A 78 4.27 -2.42 6.71
N ALA A 79 4.58 -2.56 8.00
CA ALA A 79 5.84 -3.18 8.42
C ALA A 79 5.92 -4.65 7.99
N VAL A 80 4.80 -5.40 8.06
CA VAL A 80 4.71 -6.78 7.55
C VAL A 80 4.97 -6.84 6.05
N LEU A 81 4.30 -6.00 5.25
CA LEU A 81 4.50 -5.94 3.79
C LEU A 81 5.95 -5.57 3.45
N ARG A 82 6.49 -4.53 4.10
CA ARG A 82 7.88 -4.08 3.89
C ARG A 82 8.88 -5.18 4.22
N GLY A 83 8.67 -5.92 5.31
CA GLY A 83 9.52 -7.05 5.68
C GLY A 83 9.50 -8.18 4.64
N CYS A 84 8.32 -8.49 4.09
CA CYS A 84 8.18 -9.45 3.00
C CYS A 84 8.93 -9.02 1.74
N ILE A 85 8.77 -7.76 1.32
CA ILE A 85 9.46 -7.19 0.15
C ILE A 85 10.97 -7.21 0.37
N ALA A 86 11.46 -6.75 1.52
CA ALA A 86 12.89 -6.72 1.84
C ALA A 86 13.51 -8.13 1.80
N ARG A 87 12.78 -9.14 2.28
CA ARG A 87 13.20 -10.54 2.17
C ARG A 87 13.36 -10.98 0.73
N TYR A 88 12.38 -10.72 -0.15
CA TYR A 88 12.50 -11.10 -1.55
C TYR A 88 13.59 -10.30 -2.27
N LEU A 89 13.75 -9.01 -1.97
CA LEU A 89 14.85 -8.22 -2.51
C LEU A 89 16.21 -8.88 -2.18
N ALA A 90 16.41 -9.28 -0.92
CA ALA A 90 17.64 -9.96 -0.50
C ALA A 90 17.82 -11.32 -1.20
N VAL A 91 16.75 -12.12 -1.33
CA VAL A 91 16.79 -13.42 -2.01
C VAL A 91 17.20 -13.29 -3.48
N TYR A 92 16.73 -12.23 -4.16
CA TYR A 92 17.04 -11.97 -5.57
C TYR A 92 18.29 -11.10 -5.78
N GLY A 93 19.06 -10.81 -4.71
CA GLY A 93 20.34 -10.11 -4.79
C GLY A 93 20.25 -8.59 -4.94
N PHE A 94 19.08 -8.00 -4.67
CA PHE A 94 18.92 -6.55 -4.64
C PHE A 94 19.29 -5.98 -3.26
N LEU A 95 19.80 -4.75 -3.26
CA LEU A 95 20.04 -4.01 -2.03
C LEU A 95 18.78 -3.22 -1.65
N PRO A 96 18.10 -3.53 -0.53
CA PRO A 96 16.85 -2.85 -0.14
C PRO A 96 17.01 -1.34 0.10
N SER A 97 18.24 -0.89 0.39
CA SER A 97 18.57 0.52 0.63
C SER A 97 18.67 1.39 -0.63
N LEU A 98 18.83 0.78 -1.81
CA LEU A 98 18.95 1.51 -3.08
C LEU A 98 17.58 1.76 -3.69
N GLY A 99 16.87 2.80 -3.21
CA GLY A 99 15.56 3.18 -3.71
C GLY A 99 15.59 3.80 -5.11
N LEU A 100 14.47 3.69 -5.81
CA LEU A 100 14.22 4.33 -7.10
C LEU A 100 13.75 5.78 -6.92
N HIS A 101 12.87 5.99 -5.95
CA HIS A 101 12.27 7.27 -5.59
C HIS A 101 12.73 7.75 -4.20
N HIS A 102 12.64 6.91 -3.19
CA HIS A 102 13.16 7.20 -1.85
C HIS A 102 14.70 7.16 -1.85
N ARG A 103 15.33 8.25 -1.38
CA ARG A 103 16.80 8.41 -1.40
C ARG A 103 17.37 8.82 -0.04
N SER A 104 16.72 8.47 1.04
CA SER A 104 17.23 8.73 2.38
C SER A 104 18.46 7.86 2.65
N THR A 105 19.59 8.48 2.97
CA THR A 105 20.84 7.76 3.35
C THR A 105 20.71 7.03 4.69
N LEU A 106 19.72 7.39 5.50
CA LEU A 106 19.45 6.78 6.80
C LEU A 106 18.44 5.62 6.72
N ASN A 107 17.75 5.45 5.59
CA ASN A 107 16.75 4.41 5.42
C ASN A 107 17.35 3.18 4.73
N ALA A 108 17.46 2.08 5.48
CA ALA A 108 17.94 0.80 4.95
C ALA A 108 16.94 0.10 3.99
N PHE A 109 15.73 0.66 3.82
CA PHE A 109 14.62 0.03 3.10
C PHE A 109 14.04 0.89 1.98
N ASN A 110 14.80 1.84 1.43
CA ASN A 110 14.31 2.76 0.39
C ASN A 110 13.62 2.02 -0.78
N LEU A 111 14.23 0.95 -1.31
CA LEU A 111 13.65 0.18 -2.41
C LEU A 111 12.39 -0.60 -1.98
N ALA A 112 12.37 -1.13 -0.77
CA ALA A 112 11.18 -1.78 -0.24
C ALA A 112 10.04 -0.79 -0.03
N ASP A 113 10.35 0.45 0.38
CA ASP A 113 9.37 1.52 0.55
C ASP A 113 8.85 2.04 -0.81
N ASP A 114 9.63 1.95 -1.88
CA ASP A 114 9.14 2.20 -3.23
C ASP A 114 8.15 1.10 -3.68
N LEU A 115 8.52 -0.16 -3.48
CA LEU A 115 7.74 -1.29 -3.97
C LEU A 115 6.49 -1.63 -3.15
N ILE A 116 6.36 -1.13 -1.92
CA ILE A 116 5.21 -1.40 -1.06
C ILE A 116 3.94 -0.68 -1.52
N GLU A 117 4.07 0.45 -2.23
CA GLU A 117 2.98 1.37 -2.51
C GLU A 117 1.73 0.71 -3.12
N PRO A 118 1.82 -0.17 -4.13
CA PRO A 118 0.66 -0.85 -4.69
C PRO A 118 -0.06 -1.79 -3.70
N PHE A 119 0.63 -2.26 -2.67
CA PHE A 119 0.10 -3.23 -1.71
C PHE A 119 -0.48 -2.59 -0.45
N ARG A 120 -0.18 -1.32 -0.15
CA ARG A 120 -0.72 -0.62 1.03
C ARG A 120 -2.24 -0.71 1.15
N PRO A 121 -3.03 -0.55 0.07
CA PRO A 121 -4.49 -0.62 0.16
C PRO A 121 -5.06 -1.97 0.63
N VAL A 122 -4.29 -3.05 0.55
CA VAL A 122 -4.69 -4.35 1.14
C VAL A 122 -4.74 -4.25 2.67
N VAL A 123 -3.76 -3.60 3.28
CA VAL A 123 -3.71 -3.35 4.72
C VAL A 123 -4.79 -2.33 5.12
N ASP A 124 -4.99 -1.29 4.30
CA ASP A 124 -6.02 -0.26 4.55
C ASP A 124 -7.41 -0.89 4.62
N LEU A 125 -7.73 -1.80 3.69
CA LEU A 125 -8.99 -2.54 3.67
C LEU A 125 -9.18 -3.37 4.95
N LEU A 126 -8.14 -4.11 5.36
CA LEU A 126 -8.19 -4.91 6.58
C LEU A 126 -8.38 -4.04 7.82
N ALA A 127 -7.66 -2.91 7.89
CA ALA A 127 -7.79 -1.97 9.00
C ALA A 127 -9.20 -1.36 9.06
N ALA A 128 -9.74 -0.91 7.92
CA ALA A 128 -11.10 -0.35 7.84
C ALA A 128 -12.19 -1.34 8.27
N CYS A 129 -11.98 -2.64 8.03
CA CYS A 129 -12.93 -3.68 8.39
C CYS A 129 -12.82 -4.19 9.83
N SER A 130 -11.70 -3.91 10.55
CA SER A 130 -11.40 -4.64 11.78
C SER A 130 -10.83 -3.80 12.93
N ILE A 131 -10.55 -2.52 12.72
CA ILE A 131 -9.92 -1.66 13.73
C ILE A 131 -10.72 -0.38 13.91
N THR A 132 -10.88 0.06 15.14
CA THR A 132 -11.45 1.35 15.50
C THR A 132 -10.37 2.30 16.04
N GLU A 133 -10.65 3.61 16.04
CA GLU A 133 -9.68 4.61 16.50
C GLU A 133 -9.33 4.48 17.99
N ASP A 134 -10.35 4.16 18.81
CA ASP A 134 -10.24 4.18 20.28
C ASP A 134 -9.63 2.89 20.86
N GLU A 135 -9.30 1.90 20.03
CA GLU A 135 -8.82 0.60 20.49
C GLU A 135 -7.30 0.46 20.35
N GLU A 136 -6.66 -0.09 21.37
CA GLU A 136 -5.30 -0.61 21.21
C GLU A 136 -5.29 -1.83 20.28
N LEU A 137 -4.26 -1.94 19.44
CA LEU A 137 -4.14 -3.04 18.49
C LEU A 137 -3.99 -4.40 19.20
N SER A 138 -5.05 -5.18 19.18
CA SER A 138 -5.13 -6.49 19.84
C SER A 138 -4.35 -7.58 19.10
N SER A 139 -4.05 -8.68 19.81
CA SER A 139 -3.37 -9.84 19.20
C SER A 139 -4.16 -10.50 18.05
N PRO A 140 -5.50 -10.62 18.07
CA PRO A 140 -6.27 -11.06 16.91
C PRO A 140 -6.14 -10.14 15.70
N GLN A 141 -6.20 -8.82 15.90
CA GLN A 141 -6.02 -7.84 14.83
C GLN A 141 -4.61 -7.89 14.24
N LYS A 142 -3.56 -8.02 15.06
CA LYS A 142 -2.18 -8.23 14.59
C LYS A 142 -2.07 -9.49 13.73
N ARG A 143 -2.72 -10.60 14.13
CA ARG A 143 -2.74 -11.83 13.31
C ARG A 143 -3.46 -11.65 11.99
N LEU A 144 -4.59 -10.93 11.99
CA LEU A 144 -5.32 -10.61 10.76
C LEU A 144 -4.45 -9.81 9.80
N LEU A 145 -3.82 -8.74 10.29
CA LEU A 145 -2.93 -7.90 9.49
C LEU A 145 -1.68 -8.65 9.00
N PHE A 146 -1.11 -9.55 9.82
CA PHE A 146 0.00 -10.41 9.39
C PHE A 146 -0.42 -11.36 8.26
N ASN A 147 -1.65 -11.87 8.31
CA ASN A 147 -2.20 -12.75 7.29
C ASN A 147 -2.53 -12.03 5.96
N CYS A 148 -2.35 -10.71 5.86
CA CYS A 148 -2.50 -9.97 4.60
C CYS A 148 -1.65 -10.58 3.47
N LEU A 149 -0.49 -11.18 3.80
CA LEU A 149 0.39 -11.84 2.84
C LEU A 149 -0.23 -13.06 2.15
N ASN A 150 -1.21 -13.70 2.79
CA ASN A 150 -1.90 -14.89 2.30
C ASN A 150 -3.23 -14.57 1.61
N LEU A 151 -3.66 -13.30 1.59
CA LEU A 151 -4.89 -12.91 0.90
C LEU A 151 -4.72 -13.09 -0.60
N ASP A 152 -5.75 -13.65 -1.24
CA ASP A 152 -5.82 -13.74 -2.68
C ASP A 152 -6.21 -12.39 -3.28
N ILE A 153 -5.38 -11.91 -4.20
CA ILE A 153 -5.61 -10.70 -4.99
C ILE A 153 -5.59 -11.02 -6.47
N LEU A 154 -6.31 -10.25 -7.26
CA LEU A 154 -6.24 -10.31 -8.70
C LEU A 154 -5.00 -9.54 -9.18
N SER A 155 -4.01 -10.27 -9.69
CA SER A 155 -2.79 -9.69 -10.28
C SER A 155 -2.75 -10.04 -11.78
N GLY A 156 -2.96 -9.05 -12.62
CA GLY A 156 -3.18 -9.28 -14.05
C GLY A 156 -4.52 -10.00 -14.29
N LYS A 157 -4.47 -11.23 -14.80
CA LYS A 157 -5.65 -12.07 -15.08
C LYS A 157 -5.76 -13.28 -14.15
N GLN A 158 -4.93 -13.39 -13.15
CA GLN A 158 -4.84 -14.56 -12.26
C GLN A 158 -4.94 -14.15 -10.81
N HIS A 159 -5.50 -15.05 -10.00
CA HIS A 159 -5.52 -14.92 -8.55
C HIS A 159 -4.23 -15.46 -7.96
N HIS A 160 -3.62 -14.68 -7.08
CA HIS A 160 -2.39 -15.01 -6.38
C HIS A 160 -2.43 -14.47 -4.97
N SER A 161 -1.69 -15.09 -4.06
CA SER A 161 -1.47 -14.47 -2.76
C SER A 161 -0.70 -13.15 -2.89
N VAL A 162 -0.90 -12.23 -1.96
CA VAL A 162 -0.14 -10.98 -1.87
C VAL A 162 1.36 -11.26 -1.85
N SER A 163 1.80 -12.27 -1.07
CA SER A 163 3.22 -12.66 -1.01
C SER A 163 3.78 -13.08 -2.38
N TYR A 164 3.01 -13.84 -3.17
CA TYR A 164 3.43 -14.24 -4.52
C TYR A 164 3.45 -13.04 -5.48
N ALA A 165 2.47 -12.15 -5.39
CA ALA A 165 2.46 -10.93 -6.21
C ALA A 165 3.65 -10.03 -5.91
N ILE A 166 4.05 -9.89 -4.63
CA ILE A 166 5.27 -9.19 -4.20
C ILE A 166 6.51 -9.85 -4.83
N GLU A 167 6.62 -11.17 -4.73
CA GLU A 167 7.75 -11.91 -5.31
C GLU A 167 7.88 -11.65 -6.82
N ARG A 168 6.75 -11.71 -7.55
CA ARG A 168 6.69 -11.44 -9.00
C ARG A 168 7.10 -10.00 -9.33
N LEU A 169 6.69 -9.02 -8.51
CA LEU A 169 7.11 -7.64 -8.67
C LEU A 169 8.63 -7.51 -8.51
N VAL A 170 9.21 -8.10 -7.46
CA VAL A 170 10.67 -8.08 -7.24
C VAL A 170 11.42 -8.76 -8.39
N GLN A 171 10.97 -9.91 -8.86
CA GLN A 171 11.55 -10.59 -10.03
C GLN A 171 11.54 -9.71 -11.29
N SER A 172 10.55 -8.85 -11.46
CA SER A 172 10.46 -7.98 -12.63
C SER A 172 11.53 -6.90 -12.68
N LEU A 173 12.19 -6.60 -11.56
CA LEU A 173 13.29 -5.62 -11.49
C LEU A 173 14.56 -6.10 -12.23
N SER A 174 14.72 -7.40 -12.43
CA SER A 174 15.88 -8.00 -13.08
C SER A 174 15.74 -8.11 -14.61
N ARG A 175 14.64 -7.63 -15.18
CA ARG A 175 14.33 -7.63 -16.62
C ARG A 175 14.40 -6.23 -17.21
#